data_752fb90bb981a0757e8644652a04680b
#
_entry.id   752fb90bb981a0757e8644652a04680b
#
_cell.length_a   1.000
_cell.length_b   1.000
_cell.length_c   1.000
_cell.angle_alpha   90.00
_cell.angle_beta   90.00
_cell.angle_gamma   90.00
#
_symmetry.space_group_name_H-M   'P 1'
#
loop_
_entity.id
_entity.type
_entity.pdbx_description
1 polymer ?
#
loop_
_entity_poly.entity_id
_entity_poly.type
_entity_poly.pdbx_seq_one_letter_code
_entity_poly.pdbx_strand_id
1 'polypeptide(L)'
;MFQSFDTVSDPSLAAGRVARLRARLAQAGVDGFLVPRADEHQGEYVPACAERLAWITGFTGSAGVALIMQDKAWLFVDGRYTLQGRAQTDPGLFEIVDLVETPPAAFMRTRLPAGARVGFDPWLHTIDEARKLRKALGEGGGALLALDENPLDAVWQDRPAPPLKPVAIHPERYAGRLARDKLAELAATIADTDASHAV
;
A
#
# COMPACT_ATOMS: atom_id res chain seq x y z
N MET A 1 10.51 -5.16 26.03
CA MET A 1 11.12 -4.41 24.90
C MET A 1 10.79 -2.97 25.14
N PHE A 2 11.77 -2.09 25.29
CA PHE A 2 11.51 -0.65 25.50
C PHE A 2 11.35 0.00 24.13
N GLN A 3 10.46 1.00 24.05
CA GLN A 3 10.24 1.77 22.84
C GLN A 3 11.51 2.55 22.50
N SER A 4 12.00 2.45 21.25
CA SER A 4 13.06 3.29 20.72
C SER A 4 12.43 4.53 20.06
N PHE A 5 13.05 5.67 20.24
CA PHE A 5 12.70 6.93 19.56
C PHE A 5 13.67 7.24 18.42
N ASP A 6 14.48 6.25 18.01
CA ASP A 6 15.40 6.42 16.90
C ASP A 6 14.64 6.57 15.60
N THR A 7 15.11 7.49 14.76
CA THR A 7 14.54 7.70 13.43
C THR A 7 14.99 6.56 12.52
N VAL A 8 14.06 5.69 12.14
CA VAL A 8 14.30 4.56 11.22
C VAL A 8 14.18 4.95 9.74
N SER A 9 14.03 6.24 9.44
CA SER A 9 13.82 6.74 8.08
C SER A 9 15.03 7.52 7.59
N ASP A 10 15.42 7.29 6.34
CA ASP A 10 16.43 8.07 5.64
C ASP A 10 15.85 8.62 4.31
N PRO A 11 15.28 9.85 4.34
CA PRO A 11 14.71 10.46 3.15
C PRO A 11 15.73 10.77 2.06
N SER A 12 17.03 10.84 2.36
CA SER A 12 18.07 11.13 1.37
C SER A 12 18.18 10.05 0.29
N LEU A 13 17.76 8.83 0.58
CA LEU A 13 17.77 7.71 -0.37
C LEU A 13 16.60 7.76 -1.38
N ALA A 14 15.55 8.53 -1.08
CA ALA A 14 14.32 8.54 -1.88
C ALA A 14 14.55 9.02 -3.31
N ALA A 15 15.34 10.06 -3.52
CA ALA A 15 15.59 10.64 -4.85
C ALA A 15 16.16 9.59 -5.83
N GLY A 16 17.18 8.85 -5.41
CA GLY A 16 17.77 7.79 -6.24
C GLY A 16 16.81 6.61 -6.49
N ARG A 17 15.99 6.26 -5.51
CA ARG A 17 14.98 5.20 -5.62
C ARG A 17 13.86 5.59 -6.57
N VAL A 18 13.33 6.81 -6.45
CA VAL A 18 12.30 7.35 -7.37
C VAL A 18 12.83 7.48 -8.79
N ALA A 19 14.08 7.92 -8.99
CA ALA A 19 14.66 8.00 -10.33
C ALA A 19 14.72 6.62 -11.02
N ARG A 20 15.13 5.57 -10.28
CA ARG A 20 15.12 4.19 -10.82
C ARG A 20 13.71 3.70 -11.13
N LEU A 21 12.73 3.97 -10.24
CA LEU A 21 11.35 3.63 -10.48
C LEU A 21 10.82 4.32 -11.75
N ARG A 22 11.02 5.63 -11.90
CA ARG A 22 10.60 6.40 -13.08
C ARG A 22 11.16 5.82 -14.38
N ALA A 23 12.43 5.44 -14.40
CA ALA A 23 13.03 4.77 -15.54
C ALA A 23 12.33 3.43 -15.87
N ARG A 24 11.96 2.66 -14.85
CA ARG A 24 11.22 1.40 -15.04
C ARG A 24 9.79 1.64 -15.52
N LEU A 25 9.10 2.68 -15.02
CA LEU A 25 7.76 3.07 -15.46
C LEU A 25 7.74 3.47 -16.94
N ALA A 26 8.74 4.22 -17.38
CA ALA A 26 8.89 4.59 -18.80
C ALA A 26 9.02 3.35 -19.69
N GLN A 27 9.79 2.34 -19.27
CA GLN A 27 9.91 1.05 -19.97
C GLN A 27 8.58 0.27 -20.01
N ALA A 28 7.79 0.34 -18.93
CA ALA A 28 6.48 -0.28 -18.85
C ALA A 28 5.38 0.50 -19.61
N GLY A 29 5.71 1.67 -20.15
CA GLY A 29 4.78 2.50 -20.92
C GLY A 29 3.69 3.10 -20.06
N VAL A 30 3.97 3.43 -18.78
CA VAL A 30 3.07 4.14 -17.85
C VAL A 30 3.70 5.45 -17.40
N ASP A 31 2.85 6.45 -17.14
CA ASP A 31 3.28 7.79 -16.73
C ASP A 31 3.51 7.91 -15.22
N GLY A 32 2.91 6.98 -14.44
CA GLY A 32 3.04 6.95 -13.00
C GLY A 32 2.64 5.61 -12.40
N PHE A 33 2.83 5.51 -11.08
CA PHE A 33 2.53 4.29 -10.31
C PHE A 33 2.00 4.61 -8.92
N LEU A 34 0.99 3.84 -8.49
CA LEU A 34 0.46 3.89 -7.13
C LEU A 34 1.20 2.91 -6.23
N VAL A 35 1.65 3.40 -5.08
CA VAL A 35 2.35 2.60 -4.06
C VAL A 35 1.58 2.72 -2.74
N PRO A 36 0.65 1.79 -2.44
CA PRO A 36 -0.04 1.78 -1.15
C PRO A 36 0.85 1.22 -0.04
N ARG A 37 0.53 1.55 1.19
CA ARG A 37 1.01 0.78 2.34
C ARG A 37 0.14 -0.46 2.51
N ALA A 38 0.45 -1.49 1.78
CA ALA A 38 -0.27 -2.76 1.80
C ALA A 38 0.65 -3.92 1.41
N ASP A 39 0.27 -5.11 1.84
CA ASP A 39 0.73 -6.37 1.29
C ASP A 39 -0.44 -7.09 0.58
N GLU A 40 -0.17 -8.25 0.02
CA GLU A 40 -1.14 -9.10 -0.69
C GLU A 40 -2.25 -9.66 0.21
N HIS A 41 -2.08 -9.58 1.52
CA HIS A 41 -3.06 -10.04 2.53
C HIS A 41 -3.90 -8.90 3.09
N GLN A 42 -3.63 -7.65 2.70
CA GLN A 42 -4.24 -6.44 3.27
C GLN A 42 -4.07 -6.38 4.79
N GLY A 43 -2.94 -6.89 5.29
CA GLY A 43 -2.63 -6.95 6.71
C GLY A 43 -2.33 -5.56 7.29
N GLU A 44 -2.75 -5.32 8.54
CA GLU A 44 -2.39 -4.09 9.26
C GLU A 44 -0.89 -4.02 9.53
N TYR A 45 -0.26 -5.16 9.80
CA TYR A 45 1.18 -5.29 10.02
C TYR A 45 1.86 -5.83 8.77
N VAL A 46 2.36 -4.90 7.98
CA VAL A 46 3.06 -5.22 6.73
C VAL A 46 4.47 -5.76 7.04
N PRO A 47 4.88 -6.92 6.50
CA PRO A 47 6.23 -7.43 6.71
C PRO A 47 7.27 -6.56 5.99
N ALA A 48 8.52 -6.58 6.48
CA ALA A 48 9.60 -5.74 5.95
C ALA A 48 9.78 -5.87 4.42
N CYS A 49 9.57 -7.05 3.85
CA CYS A 49 9.64 -7.28 2.41
C CYS A 49 8.51 -6.61 1.59
N ALA A 50 7.44 -6.16 2.25
CA ALA A 50 6.31 -5.49 1.64
C ALA A 50 6.19 -4.00 2.03
N GLU A 51 7.13 -3.46 2.82
CA GLU A 51 7.20 -2.04 3.21
C GLU A 51 7.63 -1.14 2.04
N ARG A 52 6.97 -1.29 0.88
CA ARG A 52 7.28 -0.58 -0.36
C ARG A 52 7.14 0.93 -0.24
N LEU A 53 6.08 1.38 0.46
CA LEU A 53 5.85 2.81 0.70
C LEU A 53 6.99 3.42 1.51
N ALA A 54 7.37 2.78 2.62
CA ALA A 54 8.48 3.25 3.46
C ALA A 54 9.81 3.26 2.69
N TRP A 55 10.07 2.22 1.91
CA TRP A 55 11.30 2.16 1.13
C TRP A 55 11.38 3.29 0.09
N ILE A 56 10.32 3.57 -0.66
CA ILE A 56 10.38 4.56 -1.74
C ILE A 56 10.31 6.00 -1.25
N THR A 57 9.61 6.27 -0.14
CA THR A 57 9.37 7.62 0.35
C THR A 57 10.17 8.01 1.59
N GLY A 58 10.59 7.03 2.41
CA GLY A 58 11.08 7.21 3.77
C GLY A 58 9.97 7.23 4.84
N PHE A 59 8.70 7.35 4.45
CA PHE A 59 7.57 7.45 5.38
C PHE A 59 7.22 6.09 6.00
N THR A 60 7.26 6.01 7.33
CA THR A 60 7.04 4.77 8.10
C THR A 60 5.70 4.71 8.83
N GLY A 61 4.79 5.64 8.58
CA GLY A 61 3.45 5.64 9.16
C GLY A 61 2.59 4.46 8.69
N SER A 62 1.57 4.10 9.49
CA SER A 62 0.74 2.92 9.23
C SER A 62 -0.37 3.13 8.20
N ALA A 63 -0.57 4.35 7.69
CA ALA A 63 -1.55 4.63 6.65
C ALA A 63 -0.99 5.66 5.67
N GLY A 64 -1.00 5.31 4.38
CA GLY A 64 -0.55 6.21 3.33
C GLY A 64 -0.50 5.54 1.96
N VAL A 65 -0.48 6.37 0.93
CA VAL A 65 -0.32 5.98 -0.48
C VAL A 65 0.59 6.98 -1.15
N ALA A 66 1.56 6.54 -1.93
CA ALA A 66 2.28 7.43 -2.84
C ALA A 66 1.77 7.30 -4.27
N LEU A 67 1.64 8.44 -4.94
CA LEU A 67 1.50 8.52 -6.40
C LEU A 67 2.78 9.12 -6.96
N ILE A 68 3.50 8.35 -7.76
CA ILE A 68 4.77 8.76 -8.35
C ILE A 68 4.58 8.87 -9.86
N MET A 69 4.59 10.10 -10.38
CA MET A 69 4.58 10.41 -11.81
C MET A 69 6.00 10.69 -12.30
N GLN A 70 6.19 10.84 -13.61
CA GLN A 70 7.50 11.07 -14.20
C GLN A 70 8.18 12.36 -13.71
N ASP A 71 7.41 13.41 -13.44
CA ASP A 71 7.90 14.73 -13.05
C ASP A 71 7.63 15.08 -11.57
N LYS A 72 6.57 14.51 -10.97
CA LYS A 72 6.08 14.84 -9.63
C LYS A 72 5.82 13.58 -8.80
N ALA A 73 5.77 13.75 -7.49
CA ALA A 73 5.36 12.68 -6.58
C ALA A 73 4.56 13.26 -5.41
N TRP A 74 3.57 12.52 -4.97
CA TRP A 74 2.71 12.89 -3.84
C TRP A 74 2.66 11.74 -2.84
N LEU A 75 2.65 12.09 -1.57
CA LEU A 75 2.38 11.17 -0.48
C LEU A 75 1.08 11.60 0.21
N PHE A 76 0.08 10.74 0.12
CA PHE A 76 -1.21 10.90 0.80
C PHE A 76 -1.12 10.28 2.17
N VAL A 77 -1.39 11.06 3.22
CA VAL A 77 -1.42 10.62 4.61
C VAL A 77 -2.64 11.17 5.31
N ASP A 78 -3.16 10.46 6.30
CA ASP A 78 -4.23 11.01 7.14
C ASP A 78 -3.70 11.98 8.21
N GLY A 79 -4.61 12.65 8.92
CA GLY A 79 -4.26 13.69 9.90
C GLY A 79 -3.32 13.25 11.02
N ARG A 80 -3.23 11.94 11.32
CA ARG A 80 -2.30 11.38 12.32
C ARG A 80 -0.84 11.51 11.88
N TYR A 81 -0.59 11.56 10.57
CA TYR A 81 0.74 11.46 9.98
C TYR A 81 1.20 12.73 9.26
N THR A 82 0.48 13.84 9.36
CA THR A 82 0.83 15.09 8.64
C THR A 82 2.23 15.60 9.02
N LEU A 83 2.57 15.60 10.32
CA LEU A 83 3.90 16.02 10.79
C LEU A 83 4.97 14.98 10.43
N GLN A 84 4.68 13.71 10.65
CA GLN A 84 5.62 12.62 10.36
C GLN A 84 5.92 12.51 8.87
N GLY A 85 4.91 12.63 8.00
CA GLY A 85 5.09 12.63 6.55
C GLY A 85 6.06 13.70 6.09
N ARG A 86 5.92 14.93 6.62
CA ARG A 86 6.84 16.04 6.31
C ARG A 86 8.25 15.83 6.85
N ALA A 87 8.38 15.23 8.03
CA ALA A 87 9.67 15.01 8.66
C ALA A 87 10.47 13.85 8.04
N GLN A 88 9.77 12.85 7.48
CA GLN A 88 10.36 11.62 6.97
C GLN A 88 10.51 11.56 5.45
N THR A 89 10.03 12.57 4.72
CA THR A 89 10.15 12.61 3.25
C THR A 89 10.98 13.80 2.80
N ASP A 90 11.57 13.67 1.62
CA ASP A 90 12.25 14.79 0.96
C ASP A 90 11.19 15.77 0.41
N PRO A 91 11.11 17.02 0.94
CA PRO A 91 10.14 18.02 0.51
C PRO A 91 10.39 18.54 -0.91
N GLY A 92 11.58 18.34 -1.47
CA GLY A 92 11.88 18.64 -2.86
C GLY A 92 11.34 17.59 -3.83
N LEU A 93 10.96 16.43 -3.32
CA LEU A 93 10.52 15.28 -4.12
C LEU A 93 9.05 14.95 -3.92
N PHE A 94 8.55 15.00 -2.67
CA PHE A 94 7.18 14.62 -2.31
C PHE A 94 6.38 15.82 -1.79
N GLU A 95 5.22 16.04 -2.41
CA GLU A 95 4.17 16.90 -1.86
C GLU A 95 3.26 16.07 -0.95
N ILE A 96 3.03 16.54 0.29
CA ILE A 96 2.14 15.86 1.24
C ILE A 96 0.70 16.32 0.99
N VAL A 97 -0.19 15.34 0.80
CA VAL A 97 -1.62 15.56 0.55
C VAL A 97 -2.43 14.90 1.67
N ASP A 98 -3.49 15.58 2.11
CA ASP A 98 -4.43 14.99 3.07
C ASP A 98 -5.27 13.91 2.39
N LEU A 99 -5.15 12.68 2.91
CA LEU A 99 -5.82 11.48 2.38
C LEU A 99 -7.36 11.55 2.51
N VAL A 100 -7.85 12.24 3.54
CA VAL A 100 -9.29 12.33 3.85
C VAL A 100 -9.94 13.44 3.02
N GLU A 101 -9.33 14.63 2.99
CA GLU A 101 -9.84 15.77 2.24
C GLU A 101 -9.70 15.57 0.72
N THR A 102 -8.60 14.96 0.30
CA THR A 102 -8.29 14.73 -1.11
C THR A 102 -7.82 13.31 -1.35
N PRO A 103 -8.71 12.31 -1.35
CA PRO A 103 -8.35 10.92 -1.63
C PRO A 103 -7.68 10.76 -3.00
N PRO A 104 -6.77 9.76 -3.17
CA PRO A 104 -6.06 9.52 -4.43
C PRO A 104 -6.96 9.48 -5.66
N ALA A 105 -8.15 8.88 -5.56
CA ALA A 105 -9.11 8.83 -6.65
C ALA A 105 -9.59 10.23 -7.09
N ALA A 106 -9.97 11.09 -6.13
CA ALA A 106 -10.41 12.46 -6.41
C ALA A 106 -9.24 13.31 -6.95
N PHE A 107 -8.05 13.14 -6.38
CA PHE A 107 -6.83 13.80 -6.82
C PHE A 107 -6.51 13.45 -8.28
N MET A 108 -6.45 12.18 -8.62
CA MET A 108 -6.12 11.72 -9.97
C MET A 108 -7.12 12.24 -11.01
N ARG A 109 -8.43 12.21 -10.67
CA ARG A 109 -9.48 12.74 -11.56
C ARG A 109 -9.28 14.21 -11.91
N THR A 110 -8.84 15.04 -10.95
CA THR A 110 -8.84 16.50 -11.07
C THR A 110 -7.48 17.12 -11.35
N ARG A 111 -6.40 16.39 -11.05
CA ARG A 111 -5.03 16.93 -11.08
C ARG A 111 -4.14 16.30 -12.15
N LEU A 112 -4.45 15.08 -12.57
CA LEU A 112 -3.66 14.46 -13.64
C LEU A 112 -4.11 14.95 -15.01
N PRO A 113 -3.20 15.05 -15.99
CA PRO A 113 -3.55 15.42 -17.35
C PRO A 113 -4.43 14.35 -18.01
N ALA A 114 -5.28 14.75 -18.94
CA ALA A 114 -6.01 13.82 -19.77
C ALA A 114 -5.02 12.92 -20.54
N GLY A 115 -5.35 11.64 -20.66
CA GLY A 115 -4.48 10.64 -21.26
C GLY A 115 -3.46 10.02 -20.29
N ALA A 116 -3.37 10.49 -19.03
CA ALA A 116 -2.45 9.92 -18.03
C ALA A 116 -2.69 8.41 -17.84
N ARG A 117 -1.62 7.64 -17.91
CA ARG A 117 -1.60 6.19 -17.72
C ARG A 117 -0.93 5.86 -16.38
N VAL A 118 -1.72 5.50 -15.37
CA VAL A 118 -1.23 5.18 -14.03
C VAL A 118 -1.24 3.67 -13.84
N GLY A 119 -0.06 3.10 -13.54
CA GLY A 119 0.10 1.70 -13.20
C GLY A 119 -0.26 1.43 -11.73
N PHE A 120 -0.71 0.23 -11.44
CA PHE A 120 -0.86 -0.28 -10.08
C PHE A 120 -0.58 -1.79 -10.03
N ASP A 121 -0.22 -2.27 -8.84
CA ASP A 121 -0.08 -3.70 -8.57
C ASP A 121 -1.42 -4.24 -8.07
N PRO A 122 -2.10 -5.13 -8.83
CA PRO A 122 -3.41 -5.65 -8.44
C PRO A 122 -3.41 -6.48 -7.16
N TRP A 123 -2.26 -7.01 -6.73
CA TRP A 123 -2.12 -7.76 -5.47
C TRP A 123 -2.16 -6.86 -4.23
N LEU A 124 -1.94 -5.55 -4.40
CA LEU A 124 -1.86 -4.60 -3.29
C LEU A 124 -3.12 -3.75 -3.12
N HIS A 125 -4.17 -4.02 -3.88
CA HIS A 125 -5.42 -3.26 -3.86
C HIS A 125 -6.62 -4.19 -3.81
N THR A 126 -7.64 -3.80 -3.04
CA THR A 126 -8.92 -4.49 -3.11
C THR A 126 -9.61 -4.25 -4.46
N ILE A 127 -10.50 -5.16 -4.86
CA ILE A 127 -11.27 -5.03 -6.12
C ILE A 127 -12.07 -3.70 -6.13
N ASP A 128 -12.67 -3.33 -5.00
CA ASP A 128 -13.48 -2.12 -4.90
C ASP A 128 -12.62 -0.85 -4.95
N GLU A 129 -11.44 -0.85 -4.34
CA GLU A 129 -10.49 0.24 -4.47
C GLU A 129 -10.03 0.41 -5.92
N ALA A 130 -9.61 -0.67 -6.56
CA ALA A 130 -9.20 -0.64 -7.97
C ALA A 130 -10.33 -0.16 -8.90
N ARG A 131 -11.59 -0.54 -8.63
CA ARG A 131 -12.76 -0.04 -9.36
C ARG A 131 -12.98 1.45 -9.17
N LYS A 132 -12.89 1.96 -7.92
CA LYS A 132 -13.02 3.39 -7.60
C LYS A 132 -11.93 4.21 -8.27
N LEU A 133 -10.68 3.77 -8.20
CA LEU A 133 -9.53 4.42 -8.83
C LEU A 133 -9.67 4.46 -10.35
N ARG A 134 -10.04 3.32 -10.97
CA ARG A 134 -10.25 3.22 -12.43
C ARG A 134 -11.36 4.14 -12.91
N LYS A 135 -12.49 4.16 -12.20
CA LYS A 135 -13.62 5.05 -12.53
C LYS A 135 -13.20 6.51 -12.45
N ALA A 136 -12.59 6.92 -11.35
CA ALA A 136 -12.21 8.31 -11.12
C ALA A 136 -11.17 8.79 -12.15
N LEU A 137 -10.15 7.99 -12.43
CA LEU A 137 -9.13 8.34 -13.43
C LEU A 137 -9.71 8.37 -14.84
N GLY A 138 -10.62 7.45 -15.18
CA GLY A 138 -11.35 7.45 -16.47
C GLY A 138 -12.24 8.68 -16.65
N GLU A 139 -12.91 9.15 -15.60
CA GLU A 139 -13.67 10.42 -15.61
C GLU A 139 -12.76 11.64 -15.84
N GLY A 140 -11.50 11.58 -15.42
CA GLY A 140 -10.45 12.57 -15.70
C GLY A 140 -9.80 12.42 -17.09
N GLY A 141 -10.23 11.44 -17.89
CA GLY A 141 -9.69 11.17 -19.22
C GLY A 141 -8.40 10.33 -19.21
N GLY A 142 -8.01 9.74 -18.10
CA GLY A 142 -6.85 8.86 -17.95
C GLY A 142 -7.19 7.37 -17.92
N ALA A 143 -6.21 6.51 -17.68
CA ALA A 143 -6.35 5.06 -17.61
C ALA A 143 -5.56 4.45 -16.43
N LEU A 144 -6.21 3.60 -15.63
CA LEU A 144 -5.57 2.80 -14.59
C LEU A 144 -5.21 1.41 -15.15
N LEU A 145 -3.94 1.06 -15.12
CA LEU A 145 -3.40 -0.15 -15.73
C LEU A 145 -2.85 -1.11 -14.68
N ALA A 146 -3.40 -2.32 -14.63
CA ALA A 146 -2.82 -3.39 -13.85
C ALA A 146 -1.49 -3.82 -14.49
N LEU A 147 -0.43 -3.88 -13.71
CA LEU A 147 0.87 -4.36 -14.15
C LEU A 147 1.09 -5.80 -13.68
N ASP A 148 1.64 -6.63 -14.56
CA ASP A 148 1.92 -8.05 -14.26
C ASP A 148 3.05 -8.20 -13.24
N GLU A 149 4.00 -7.26 -13.24
CA GLU A 149 5.09 -7.19 -12.27
C GLU A 149 5.09 -5.83 -11.57
N ASN A 150 5.39 -5.84 -10.27
CA ASN A 150 5.55 -4.61 -9.51
C ASN A 150 6.86 -3.91 -9.90
N PRO A 151 6.82 -2.74 -10.54
CA PRO A 151 8.02 -2.07 -11.02
C PRO A 151 8.94 -1.59 -9.88
N LEU A 152 8.39 -1.39 -8.67
CA LEU A 152 9.17 -1.02 -7.50
C LEU A 152 9.98 -2.22 -7.01
N ASP A 153 9.40 -3.43 -6.98
CA ASP A 153 10.10 -4.65 -6.58
C ASP A 153 11.29 -4.93 -7.51
N ALA A 154 11.15 -4.61 -8.80
CA ALA A 154 12.25 -4.76 -9.78
C ALA A 154 13.44 -3.83 -9.52
N VAL A 155 13.25 -2.70 -8.83
CA VAL A 155 14.32 -1.74 -8.50
C VAL A 155 14.77 -1.77 -7.05
N TRP A 156 14.12 -2.57 -6.21
CA TRP A 156 14.45 -2.74 -4.79
C TRP A 156 15.46 -3.88 -4.60
N GLN A 157 16.75 -3.57 -4.81
CA GLN A 157 17.83 -4.56 -4.82
C GLN A 157 18.08 -5.25 -3.48
N ASP A 158 17.92 -4.52 -2.37
CA ASP A 158 18.12 -4.98 -0.99
C ASP A 158 16.80 -5.36 -0.29
N ARG A 159 15.79 -5.76 -1.06
CA ARG A 159 14.48 -6.16 -0.53
C ARG A 159 14.63 -7.34 0.43
N PRO A 160 14.13 -7.23 1.68
CA PRO A 160 14.17 -8.32 2.64
C PRO A 160 13.43 -9.56 2.12
N ALA A 161 13.86 -10.74 2.57
CA ALA A 161 13.14 -11.97 2.28
C ALA A 161 11.78 -12.00 3.01
N PRO A 162 10.78 -12.71 2.49
CA PRO A 162 9.53 -12.96 3.19
C PRO A 162 9.77 -13.67 4.55
N PRO A 163 8.93 -13.40 5.57
CA PRO A 163 9.06 -14.05 6.87
C PRO A 163 8.72 -15.54 6.75
N LEU A 164 9.66 -16.41 7.08
CA LEU A 164 9.51 -17.88 7.04
C LEU A 164 9.60 -18.47 8.46
N LYS A 165 8.94 -17.85 9.44
CA LYS A 165 8.90 -18.42 10.79
C LYS A 165 8.00 -19.65 10.82
N PRO A 166 8.32 -20.68 11.61
CA PRO A 166 7.48 -21.86 11.76
C PRO A 166 6.13 -21.46 12.37
N VAL A 167 5.08 -22.16 11.96
CA VAL A 167 3.75 -22.03 12.56
C VAL A 167 3.81 -22.46 14.02
N ALA A 168 3.35 -21.61 14.93
CA ALA A 168 3.26 -21.90 16.36
C ALA A 168 1.81 -22.16 16.74
N ILE A 169 1.59 -23.23 17.52
CA ILE A 169 0.27 -23.51 18.10
C ILE A 169 0.00 -22.48 19.18
N HIS A 170 -1.13 -21.77 19.06
CA HIS A 170 -1.58 -20.86 20.12
C HIS A 170 -2.20 -21.67 21.25
N PRO A 171 -1.63 -21.67 22.49
CA PRO A 171 -2.10 -22.50 23.58
C PRO A 171 -3.54 -22.21 23.97
N GLU A 172 -4.31 -23.27 24.28
CA GLU A 172 -5.72 -23.17 24.66
C GLU A 172 -5.94 -22.24 25.88
N ARG A 173 -5.00 -22.21 26.83
CA ARG A 173 -5.06 -21.30 28.00
C ARG A 173 -5.17 -19.81 27.64
N TYR A 174 -4.75 -19.42 26.44
CA TYR A 174 -4.88 -18.06 25.91
C TYR A 174 -6.05 -17.92 24.93
N ALA A 175 -6.36 -19.00 24.20
CA ALA A 175 -7.45 -19.01 23.24
C ALA A 175 -8.83 -19.23 23.90
N GLY A 176 -8.85 -19.73 25.14
CA GLY A 176 -10.04 -20.03 25.94
C GLY A 176 -10.76 -21.29 25.52
N ARG A 177 -10.73 -21.71 24.24
CA ARG A 177 -11.38 -22.91 23.69
C ARG A 177 -10.56 -23.45 22.51
N LEU A 178 -10.66 -24.71 22.25
CA LEU A 178 -10.07 -25.34 21.08
C LEU A 178 -10.69 -24.81 19.77
N ALA A 179 -9.87 -24.65 18.75
CA ALA A 179 -10.32 -24.15 17.45
C ALA A 179 -11.44 -25.04 16.86
N ARG A 180 -11.34 -26.38 16.99
CA ARG A 180 -12.36 -27.33 16.52
C ARG A 180 -13.75 -27.09 17.15
N ASP A 181 -13.78 -26.70 18.43
CA ASP A 181 -15.04 -26.49 19.16
C ASP A 181 -15.69 -25.17 18.71
N LYS A 182 -14.87 -24.15 18.47
CA LYS A 182 -15.33 -22.87 17.88
C LYS A 182 -15.87 -23.05 16.46
N LEU A 183 -15.18 -23.85 15.64
CA LEU A 183 -15.63 -24.16 14.28
C LEU A 183 -16.93 -24.95 14.27
N ALA A 184 -17.08 -25.93 15.17
CA ALA A 184 -18.32 -26.69 15.30
C ALA A 184 -19.52 -25.80 15.69
N GLU A 185 -19.33 -24.87 16.62
CA GLU A 185 -20.36 -23.89 17.00
C GLU A 185 -20.73 -22.96 15.87
N LEU A 186 -19.72 -22.43 15.14
CA LEU A 186 -19.96 -21.59 13.96
C LEU A 186 -20.71 -22.36 12.88
N ALA A 187 -20.33 -23.61 12.61
CA ALA A 187 -21.01 -24.46 11.64
C ALA A 187 -22.48 -24.70 12.03
N ALA A 188 -22.77 -24.93 13.31
CA ALA A 188 -24.13 -25.06 13.80
C ALA A 188 -24.92 -23.76 13.60
N THR A 189 -24.33 -22.62 13.96
CA THR A 189 -24.96 -21.29 13.77
C THR A 189 -25.26 -21.03 12.28
N ILE A 190 -24.34 -21.37 11.37
CA ILE A 190 -24.54 -21.22 9.92
C ILE A 190 -25.68 -22.12 9.44
N ALA A 191 -25.75 -23.39 9.93
CA ALA A 191 -26.80 -24.32 9.55
C ALA A 191 -28.21 -23.85 9.97
N ASP A 192 -28.32 -23.03 11.01
CA ASP A 192 -29.59 -22.42 11.45
C ASP A 192 -30.01 -21.18 10.62
N THR A 193 -29.20 -20.82 9.60
CA THR A 193 -29.48 -19.73 8.68
C THR A 193 -29.62 -20.26 7.26
N ASP A 194 -30.06 -19.42 6.33
CA ASP A 194 -30.09 -19.76 4.88
C ASP A 194 -28.70 -19.70 4.21
N ALA A 195 -27.64 -19.52 4.98
CA ALA A 195 -26.26 -19.43 4.48
C ALA A 195 -25.62 -20.84 4.41
N SER A 196 -24.79 -21.08 3.40
CA SER A 196 -24.03 -22.32 3.25
C SER A 196 -22.62 -22.24 3.85
N HIS A 197 -22.10 -21.02 4.04
CA HIS A 197 -20.76 -20.77 4.58
C HIS A 197 -20.63 -19.32 5.08
N ALA A 198 -19.60 -19.07 5.88
CA ALA A 198 -19.18 -17.72 6.29
C ALA A 198 -17.76 -17.43 5.78
N VAL A 199 -17.49 -16.15 5.48
CA VAL A 199 -16.19 -15.64 5.03
C VAL A 199 -15.62 -14.69 6.08
#